data_a4357380b940ab0216626613f9faf7bc
#
_entry.id   a4357380b940ab0216626613f9faf7bc
#
_cell.length_a   1.000
_cell.length_b   1.000
_cell.length_c   1.000
_cell.angle_alpha   90.00
_cell.angle_beta   90.00
_cell.angle_gamma   90.00
#
_symmetry.space_group_name_H-M   'P 1'
#
loop_
_entity.id
_entity.type
_entity.pdbx_description
1 polymer ?
#
loop_
_entity_poly.entity_id
_entity_poly.type
_entity_poly.pdbx_seq_one_letter_code
_entity_poly.pdbx_strand_id
1 'polypeptide(L)'
;MVETIRKSTREEREQWIKEAKYNLFNLKSDQVFIDLLTDSGTGAMSDKQWAELMLGDESYAGARSYYKMKNAIKEILGFDYFLPTHQGRAAENVLYSTIIKEGDVLPGNSHFDTTKGHIEFRK
;
A
#
# COMPACT_ATOMS: atom_id res chain seq x y z
N MET A 1 -9.80 12.37 -3.13
CA MET A 1 -10.05 13.35 -4.22
C MET A 1 -9.94 12.60 -5.53
N VAL A 2 -10.88 12.78 -6.46
CA VAL A 2 -10.80 12.17 -7.80
C VAL A 2 -10.14 13.19 -8.71
N GLU A 3 -9.00 12.83 -9.29
CA GLU A 3 -8.28 13.70 -10.23
C GLU A 3 -8.35 13.10 -11.63
N THR A 4 -8.49 13.96 -12.63
CA THR A 4 -8.41 13.56 -14.02
C THR A 4 -6.94 13.25 -14.35
N ILE A 5 -6.66 12.01 -14.73
CA ILE A 5 -5.32 11.62 -15.13
C ILE A 5 -5.06 12.09 -16.57
N ARG A 6 -4.08 12.99 -16.74
CA ARG A 6 -3.61 13.42 -18.06
C ARG A 6 -2.60 12.41 -18.61
N LYS A 7 -2.86 11.90 -19.80
CA LYS A 7 -1.85 11.13 -20.55
C LYS A 7 -0.84 12.11 -21.14
N SER A 8 0.42 11.97 -20.77
CA SER A 8 1.54 12.70 -21.33
C SER A 8 2.20 11.95 -22.48
N THR A 9 2.83 12.67 -23.39
CA THR A 9 3.69 12.07 -24.41
C THR A 9 5.04 11.65 -23.82
N ARG A 10 5.80 10.88 -24.56
CA ARG A 10 7.16 10.50 -24.15
C ARG A 10 8.06 11.72 -24.07
N GLU A 11 7.98 12.60 -25.05
CA GLU A 11 8.78 13.82 -25.18
C GLU A 11 8.54 14.76 -23.97
N GLU A 12 7.28 14.96 -23.59
CA GLU A 12 6.93 15.73 -22.39
C GLU A 12 7.59 15.13 -21.13
N ARG A 13 7.51 13.82 -20.94
CA ARG A 13 8.11 13.16 -19.77
C ARG A 13 9.62 13.26 -19.77
N GLU A 14 10.28 13.11 -20.92
CA GLU A 14 11.74 13.26 -21.04
C GLU A 14 12.18 14.69 -20.73
N GLN A 15 11.38 15.69 -21.12
CA GLN A 15 11.65 17.08 -20.77
C GLN A 15 11.50 17.30 -19.25
N TRP A 16 10.39 16.89 -18.68
CA TRP A 16 10.11 17.09 -17.24
C TRP A 16 11.14 16.44 -16.33
N ILE A 17 11.56 15.23 -16.65
CA ILE A 17 12.60 14.57 -15.83
C ILE A 17 13.96 15.26 -15.93
N LYS A 18 14.30 15.84 -17.07
CA LYS A 18 15.51 16.67 -17.23
C LYS A 18 15.41 17.96 -16.42
N GLU A 19 14.28 18.66 -16.50
CA GLU A 19 14.01 19.87 -15.70
C GLU A 19 14.07 19.57 -14.19
N ALA A 20 13.55 18.43 -13.79
CA ALA A 20 13.64 17.92 -12.42
C ALA A 20 15.05 17.45 -12.01
N LYS A 21 16.05 17.58 -12.88
CA LYS A 21 17.43 17.11 -12.67
C LYS A 21 17.51 15.63 -12.27
N TYR A 22 16.64 14.82 -12.87
CA TYR A 22 16.49 13.38 -12.58
C TYR A 22 16.12 13.05 -11.12
N ASN A 23 15.62 14.02 -10.37
CA ASN A 23 15.07 13.80 -9.04
C ASN A 23 13.54 13.75 -9.14
N LEU A 24 12.96 12.59 -8.91
CA LEU A 24 11.51 12.37 -9.03
C LEU A 24 10.69 13.22 -8.07
N PHE A 25 11.25 13.61 -6.92
CA PHE A 25 10.58 14.50 -5.96
C PHE A 25 10.45 15.96 -6.42
N ASN A 26 11.15 16.34 -7.49
CA ASN A 26 11.03 17.67 -8.10
C ASN A 26 9.96 17.73 -9.20
N LEU A 27 9.34 16.61 -9.55
CA LEU A 27 8.22 16.58 -10.48
C LEU A 27 6.97 17.15 -9.82
N LYS A 28 6.18 17.87 -10.61
CA LYS A 28 4.86 18.34 -10.17
C LYS A 28 3.86 17.18 -10.24
N SER A 29 2.82 17.21 -9.41
CA SER A 29 1.82 16.14 -9.36
C SER A 29 1.10 15.89 -10.70
N ASP A 30 0.86 16.94 -11.47
CA ASP A 30 0.24 16.88 -12.81
C ASP A 30 1.17 16.29 -13.89
N GLN A 31 2.45 16.14 -13.59
CA GLN A 31 3.46 15.51 -14.44
C GLN A 31 3.61 14.01 -14.17
N VAL A 32 2.99 13.50 -13.10
CA VAL A 32 3.08 12.10 -12.68
C VAL A 32 1.80 11.36 -13.05
N PHE A 33 1.92 10.36 -13.91
CA PHE A 33 0.78 9.54 -14.34
C PHE A 33 0.46 8.42 -13.33
N ILE A 34 1.49 7.73 -12.87
CA ILE A 34 1.41 6.67 -11.86
C ILE A 34 2.55 6.89 -10.89
N ASP A 35 2.22 7.10 -9.62
CA ASP A 35 3.20 7.22 -8.55
C ASP A 35 3.40 5.85 -7.87
N LEU A 36 4.58 5.26 -8.09
CA LEU A 36 5.02 4.03 -7.44
C LEU A 36 6.14 4.28 -6.42
N LEU A 37 6.51 5.55 -6.21
CA LEU A 37 7.60 5.93 -5.33
C LEU A 37 7.11 6.32 -3.94
N THR A 38 6.03 7.10 -3.87
CA THR A 38 5.50 7.57 -2.58
C THR A 38 4.42 6.63 -2.07
N ASP A 39 4.68 5.99 -0.95
CA ASP A 39 3.76 5.10 -0.26
C ASP A 39 3.01 5.79 0.90
N SER A 40 3.37 7.04 1.18
CA SER A 40 2.75 7.86 2.22
C SER A 40 1.75 8.84 1.63
N GLY A 41 0.53 8.77 2.07
CA GLY A 41 -0.54 9.66 1.65
C GLY A 41 -1.67 8.93 0.92
N THR A 42 -2.61 9.71 0.41
CA THR A 42 -3.76 9.18 -0.33
C THR A 42 -3.41 9.06 -1.81
N GLY A 43 -3.36 7.83 -2.30
CA GLY A 43 -3.33 7.58 -3.74
C GLY A 43 -4.62 8.05 -4.43
N ALA A 44 -4.57 8.20 -5.74
CA ALA A 44 -5.75 8.48 -6.54
C ALA A 44 -6.70 7.26 -6.50
N MET A 45 -7.97 7.50 -6.20
CA MET A 45 -9.03 6.49 -6.23
C MET A 45 -9.96 6.78 -7.41
N SER A 46 -10.44 5.72 -8.06
CA SER A 46 -11.45 5.86 -9.10
C SER A 46 -12.80 6.30 -8.52
N ASP A 47 -13.64 6.83 -9.37
CA ASP A 47 -15.04 7.16 -9.03
C ASP A 47 -15.80 5.95 -8.47
N LYS A 48 -15.54 4.76 -9.03
CA LYS A 48 -16.13 3.50 -8.54
C LYS A 48 -15.62 3.10 -7.16
N GLN A 49 -14.33 3.28 -6.89
CA GLN A 49 -13.77 3.02 -5.55
C GLN A 49 -14.40 3.97 -4.51
N TRP A 50 -14.57 5.24 -4.86
CA TRP A 50 -15.26 6.20 -3.99
C TRP A 50 -16.73 5.83 -3.78
N ALA A 51 -17.43 5.43 -4.84
CA ALA A 51 -18.82 4.98 -4.73
C ALA A 51 -18.95 3.75 -3.81
N GLU A 52 -18.09 2.75 -3.96
CA GLU A 52 -18.08 1.56 -3.10
C GLU A 52 -17.73 1.88 -1.64
N LEU A 53 -16.85 2.86 -1.41
CA LEU A 53 -16.54 3.35 -0.07
C LEU A 53 -17.81 3.90 0.62
N MET A 54 -18.61 4.66 -0.12
CA MET A 54 -19.87 5.24 0.39
C MET A 54 -20.98 4.20 0.57
N LEU A 55 -20.91 3.07 -0.14
CA LEU A 55 -21.85 1.95 -0.04
C LEU A 55 -21.43 0.90 1.00
N GLY A 56 -20.25 1.07 1.59
CA GLY A 56 -19.75 0.18 2.63
C GLY A 56 -20.70 0.15 3.83
N ASP A 57 -20.92 -1.04 4.38
CA ASP A 57 -21.73 -1.20 5.58
C ASP A 57 -20.87 -1.08 6.84
N GLU A 58 -21.42 -0.42 7.85
CA GLU A 58 -20.83 -0.36 9.19
C GLU A 58 -21.48 -1.43 10.06
N SER A 59 -20.64 -2.28 10.67
CA SER A 59 -21.10 -3.29 11.61
C SER A 59 -19.99 -3.63 12.59
N TYR A 60 -20.32 -3.79 13.86
CA TYR A 60 -19.39 -4.28 14.88
C TYR A 60 -18.82 -5.64 14.54
N ALA A 61 -19.62 -6.53 13.97
CA ALA A 61 -19.21 -7.83 13.48
C ALA A 61 -20.11 -8.28 12.32
N GLY A 62 -19.57 -9.08 11.41
CA GLY A 62 -20.33 -9.66 10.32
C GLY A 62 -20.64 -8.68 9.16
N ALA A 63 -19.84 -7.63 8.98
CA ALA A 63 -19.99 -6.70 7.87
C ALA A 63 -19.93 -7.41 6.50
N ARG A 64 -20.87 -7.09 5.62
CA ARG A 64 -20.89 -7.64 4.25
C ARG A 64 -19.66 -7.25 3.47
N SER A 65 -19.16 -6.03 3.66
CA SER A 65 -17.93 -5.52 3.04
C SER A 65 -16.69 -6.36 3.43
N TYR A 66 -16.63 -6.82 4.69
CA TYR A 66 -15.58 -7.72 5.14
C TYR A 66 -15.59 -9.04 4.35
N TYR A 67 -16.76 -9.66 4.20
CA TYR A 67 -16.88 -10.93 3.48
C TYR A 67 -16.61 -10.77 1.98
N LYS A 68 -17.03 -9.66 1.37
CA LYS A 68 -16.67 -9.33 -0.02
C LYS A 68 -15.14 -9.26 -0.18
N MET A 69 -14.45 -8.55 0.71
CA MET A 69 -12.99 -8.43 0.68
C MET A 69 -12.32 -9.78 0.90
N LYS A 70 -12.75 -10.55 1.89
CA LYS A 70 -12.22 -11.90 2.16
C LYS A 70 -12.36 -12.82 0.95
N ASN A 71 -13.51 -12.82 0.29
CA ASN A 71 -13.75 -13.64 -0.90
C ASN A 71 -12.86 -13.19 -2.07
N ALA A 72 -12.73 -11.89 -2.30
CA ALA A 72 -11.85 -11.35 -3.34
C ALA A 72 -10.37 -11.71 -3.09
N ILE A 73 -9.90 -11.65 -1.85
CA ILE A 73 -8.55 -12.07 -1.48
C ILE A 73 -8.34 -13.56 -1.76
N LYS A 74 -9.32 -14.40 -1.41
CA LYS A 74 -9.25 -15.83 -1.71
C LYS A 74 -9.23 -16.09 -3.21
N GLU A 75 -10.09 -15.42 -3.97
CA GLU A 75 -10.19 -15.58 -5.43
C GLU A 75 -8.93 -15.12 -6.15
N ILE A 76 -8.39 -13.93 -5.78
CA ILE A 76 -7.29 -13.30 -6.52
C ILE A 76 -5.92 -13.82 -6.02
N LEU A 77 -5.75 -13.98 -4.71
CA LEU A 77 -4.46 -14.29 -4.08
C LEU A 77 -4.36 -15.74 -3.58
N GLY A 78 -5.47 -16.49 -3.51
CA GLY A 78 -5.51 -17.87 -3.06
C GLY A 78 -5.38 -18.08 -1.55
N PHE A 79 -5.47 -17.03 -0.73
CA PHE A 79 -5.38 -17.15 0.72
C PHE A 79 -6.72 -17.50 1.36
N ASP A 80 -6.76 -18.56 2.17
CA ASP A 80 -7.93 -18.96 2.94
C ASP A 80 -8.13 -18.13 4.22
N TYR A 81 -7.04 -17.63 4.77
CA TYR A 81 -7.03 -16.83 6.00
C TYR A 81 -6.69 -15.38 5.71
N PHE A 82 -7.44 -14.52 6.32
CA PHE A 82 -7.29 -13.08 6.16
C PHE A 82 -7.54 -12.36 7.48
N LEU A 83 -6.57 -11.58 7.92
CA LEU A 83 -6.66 -10.73 9.11
C LEU A 83 -6.35 -9.28 8.71
N PRO A 84 -7.37 -8.41 8.62
CA PRO A 84 -7.14 -7.01 8.30
C PRO A 84 -6.49 -6.28 9.46
N THR A 85 -5.54 -5.41 9.15
CA THR A 85 -4.91 -4.49 10.10
C THR A 85 -5.07 -3.07 9.59
N HIS A 86 -4.96 -2.08 10.46
CA HIS A 86 -5.15 -0.69 10.06
C HIS A 86 -4.01 -0.17 9.16
N GLN A 87 -2.83 -0.82 9.19
CA GLN A 87 -1.69 -0.49 8.32
C GLN A 87 -0.65 -1.61 8.31
N GLY A 88 0.25 -1.60 7.33
CA GLY A 88 1.26 -2.65 7.13
C GLY A 88 2.17 -2.87 8.34
N ARG A 89 2.68 -1.80 8.97
CA ARG A 89 3.54 -1.93 10.16
C ARG A 89 2.82 -2.54 11.37
N ALA A 90 1.50 -2.43 11.46
CA ALA A 90 0.72 -3.13 12.47
C ALA A 90 0.64 -4.63 12.16
N ALA A 91 0.51 -5.00 10.87
CA ALA A 91 0.58 -6.39 10.45
C ALA A 91 1.94 -7.02 10.79
N GLU A 92 3.03 -6.31 10.51
CA GLU A 92 4.38 -6.74 10.90
C GLU A 92 4.48 -6.96 12.42
N ASN A 93 3.97 -6.01 13.21
CA ASN A 93 3.99 -6.14 14.66
C ASN A 93 3.23 -7.38 15.15
N VAL A 94 2.02 -7.60 14.66
CA VAL A 94 1.20 -8.78 15.02
C VAL A 94 1.91 -10.07 14.60
N LEU A 95 2.40 -10.14 13.37
CA LEU A 95 3.08 -11.32 12.84
C LEU A 95 4.34 -11.64 13.65
N TYR A 96 5.25 -10.68 13.76
CA TYR A 96 6.56 -10.93 14.39
C TYR A 96 6.46 -11.15 15.89
N SER A 97 5.48 -10.54 16.57
CA SER A 97 5.23 -10.87 17.98
C SER A 97 4.77 -12.30 18.22
N THR A 98 4.23 -12.93 17.18
CA THR A 98 3.69 -14.30 17.28
C THR A 98 4.71 -15.35 16.90
N ILE A 99 5.54 -15.08 15.87
CA ILE A 99 6.39 -16.11 15.25
C ILE A 99 7.87 -15.99 15.61
N ILE A 100 8.38 -14.77 15.96
CA ILE A 100 9.80 -14.55 16.22
C ILE A 100 10.15 -14.80 17.68
N LYS A 101 11.26 -15.51 17.89
CA LYS A 101 11.88 -15.77 19.20
C LYS A 101 13.32 -15.27 19.19
N GLU A 102 13.88 -15.06 20.37
CA GLU A 102 15.28 -14.74 20.53
C GLU A 102 16.18 -15.79 19.86
N GLY A 103 17.13 -15.31 19.06
CA GLY A 103 18.04 -16.17 18.29
C GLY A 103 17.56 -16.54 16.89
N ASP A 104 16.34 -16.22 16.51
CA ASP A 104 15.85 -16.47 15.16
C ASP A 104 16.58 -15.58 14.13
N VAL A 105 16.82 -16.13 12.95
CA VAL A 105 17.42 -15.44 11.82
C VAL A 105 16.41 -15.28 10.70
N LEU A 106 16.10 -14.05 10.35
CA LEU A 106 15.20 -13.70 9.25
C LEU A 106 16.03 -13.27 8.02
N PRO A 107 16.21 -14.16 7.03
CA PRO A 107 16.96 -13.83 5.84
C PRO A 107 16.16 -12.89 4.93
N GLY A 108 16.82 -11.95 4.28
CA GLY A 108 16.24 -11.03 3.31
C GLY A 108 17.33 -10.19 2.63
N ASN A 109 16.99 -9.56 1.51
CA ASN A 109 17.94 -8.69 0.80
C ASN A 109 18.23 -7.42 1.63
N SER A 110 17.17 -6.68 1.96
CA SER A 110 17.24 -5.50 2.80
C SER A 110 15.89 -5.33 3.46
N HIS A 111 15.85 -5.39 4.77
CA HIS A 111 14.63 -5.16 5.50
C HIS A 111 14.27 -3.67 5.48
N PHE A 112 13.00 -3.38 5.27
CA PHE A 112 12.48 -2.03 5.49
C PHE A 112 12.65 -1.64 6.97
N ASP A 113 12.69 -0.35 7.26
CA ASP A 113 13.02 0.16 8.60
C ASP A 113 12.07 -0.37 9.69
N THR A 114 10.76 -0.38 9.45
CA THR A 114 9.77 -0.92 10.40
C THR A 114 9.89 -2.42 10.56
N THR A 115 10.14 -3.16 9.49
CA THR A 115 10.38 -4.62 9.51
C THR A 115 11.58 -4.92 10.40
N LYS A 116 12.71 -4.26 10.16
CA LYS A 116 13.92 -4.40 10.97
C LYS A 116 13.66 -4.05 12.44
N GLY A 117 13.01 -2.92 12.68
CA GLY A 117 12.68 -2.46 14.03
C GLY A 117 11.84 -3.47 14.80
N HIS A 118 10.79 -4.05 14.17
CA HIS A 118 9.96 -5.06 14.82
C HIS A 118 10.69 -6.37 15.09
N ILE A 119 11.63 -6.77 14.23
CA ILE A 119 12.47 -7.95 14.44
C ILE A 119 13.43 -7.72 15.60
N GLU A 120 14.17 -6.61 15.57
CA GLU A 120 15.22 -6.32 16.57
C GLU A 120 14.67 -6.02 17.97
N PHE A 121 13.45 -5.48 18.05
CA PHE A 121 12.80 -5.21 19.33
C PHE A 121 12.49 -6.47 20.15
N ARG A 122 12.51 -7.65 19.51
CA ARG A 122 12.18 -8.94 20.14
C ARG A 122 13.37 -9.82 20.45
N LYS A 123 14.57 -9.23 20.38
CA LYS A 123 15.82 -9.87 20.80
C LYS A 123 15.90 -9.99 22.31
#